data_163e9fb45971ad0e8c0f18009e458bde
#
_entry.id   163e9fb45971ad0e8c0f18009e458bde
#
_cell.length_a   1.000
_cell.length_b   1.000
_cell.length_c   1.000
_cell.angle_alpha   90.00
_cell.angle_beta   90.00
_cell.angle_gamma   90.00
#
_symmetry.space_group_name_H-M   'P 1'
#
loop_
_entity.id
_entity.type
_entity.pdbx_description
1 polymer ?
#
loop_
_entity_poly.entity_id
_entity_poly.type
_entity_poly.pdbx_seq_one_letter_code
_entity_poly.pdbx_strand_id
1 'polypeptide(L)'
;WVLWSCVGFGLFYVPLCYAASFGPAWLIAGAWQITIPAGALLTPLFLAPSLVNGKLQQIRHKIPIKLLLTAVLIMCGVGLMLVHEATSVSFITVLAIVLPVGIAAFAYPLGSRTILFKHGHNLNTLQRVFGMTLCSMPVWLCLAGFELSQSQLPPLEQIFQSGVVALFSGIIATLLLFEAANLVKHNLSQLAVIEATQAGEVVFTLLGGVLFFHDGVPDLFACLGIILVLIGMVINSLVVRK
;
A
#
# COMPACT_ATOMS: atom_id res chain seq x y z
N TRP A 1 2.65 -10.00 -17.84
CA TRP A 1 2.51 -10.50 -16.49
C TRP A 1 3.76 -10.28 -15.66
N VAL A 2 4.91 -10.85 -16.03
CA VAL A 2 6.16 -10.78 -15.25
C VAL A 2 6.51 -9.35 -14.87
N LEU A 3 6.60 -8.43 -15.85
CA LEU A 3 6.94 -7.03 -15.59
C LEU A 3 6.01 -6.38 -14.56
N TRP A 4 4.70 -6.50 -14.75
CA TRP A 4 3.72 -5.84 -13.87
C TRP A 4 3.60 -6.52 -12.50
N SER A 5 3.87 -7.81 -12.41
CA SER A 5 3.99 -8.53 -11.14
C SER A 5 5.24 -8.09 -10.38
N CYS A 6 6.38 -7.94 -11.07
CA CYS A 6 7.59 -7.40 -10.47
C CYS A 6 7.41 -5.94 -10.01
N VAL A 7 6.66 -5.12 -10.75
CA VAL A 7 6.30 -3.75 -10.31
C VAL A 7 5.36 -3.80 -9.11
N GLY A 8 4.25 -4.55 -9.19
CA GLY A 8 3.22 -4.56 -8.15
C GLY A 8 3.60 -5.27 -6.86
N PHE A 9 4.51 -6.23 -6.90
CA PHE A 9 4.98 -6.97 -5.73
C PHE A 9 6.48 -6.69 -5.44
N GLY A 10 7.36 -6.79 -6.43
CA GLY A 10 8.80 -6.57 -6.23
C GLY A 10 9.12 -5.12 -5.89
N LEU A 11 8.82 -4.19 -6.79
CA LEU A 11 9.09 -2.76 -6.60
C LEU A 11 8.20 -2.12 -5.51
N PHE A 12 7.17 -2.81 -5.05
CA PHE A 12 6.39 -2.45 -3.87
C PHE A 12 7.10 -2.89 -2.58
N TYR A 13 7.33 -4.21 -2.41
CA TYR A 13 7.81 -4.73 -1.13
C TYR A 13 9.28 -4.39 -0.85
N VAL A 14 10.17 -4.42 -1.84
CA VAL A 14 11.60 -4.20 -1.61
C VAL A 14 11.88 -2.81 -1.03
N PRO A 15 11.39 -1.70 -1.60
CA PRO A 15 11.59 -0.39 -1.00
C PRO A 15 10.85 -0.22 0.33
N LEU A 16 9.67 -0.84 0.49
CA LEU A 16 8.90 -0.75 1.73
C LEU A 16 9.65 -1.44 2.89
N CYS A 17 10.18 -2.65 2.66
CA CYS A 17 10.99 -3.36 3.65
C CYS A 17 12.30 -2.61 3.97
N TYR A 18 12.92 -1.99 2.96
CA TYR A 18 14.08 -1.15 3.17
C TYR A 18 13.75 0.05 4.07
N ALA A 19 12.67 0.76 3.79
CA ALA A 19 12.23 1.89 4.62
C ALA A 19 11.94 1.46 6.08
N ALA A 20 11.39 0.26 6.28
CA ALA A 20 11.06 -0.28 7.60
C ALA A 20 12.27 -0.51 8.51
N SER A 21 13.50 -0.53 7.96
CA SER A 21 14.74 -0.63 8.75
C SER A 21 15.16 0.70 9.42
N PHE A 22 14.51 1.82 9.08
CA PHE A 22 14.91 3.16 9.55
C PHE A 22 13.96 3.80 10.56
N GLY A 23 12.79 3.19 10.82
CA GLY A 23 11.83 3.78 11.73
C GLY A 23 10.80 2.77 12.28
N PRO A 24 10.01 3.19 13.29
CA PRO A 24 9.00 2.34 13.89
C PRO A 24 7.88 1.99 12.91
N ALA A 25 7.18 0.87 13.15
CA ALA A 25 6.15 0.34 12.26
C ALA A 25 5.02 1.35 11.97
N TRP A 26 4.57 2.11 12.97
CA TRP A 26 3.51 3.12 12.81
C TRP A 26 3.92 4.27 11.88
N LEU A 27 5.21 4.64 11.85
CA LEU A 27 5.73 5.68 10.97
C LEU A 27 5.72 5.22 9.50
N ILE A 28 6.13 3.99 9.26
CA ILE A 28 6.10 3.38 7.92
C ILE A 28 4.66 3.23 7.43
N ALA A 29 3.76 2.72 8.28
CA ALA A 29 2.33 2.62 7.98
C ALA A 29 1.69 3.99 7.70
N GLY A 30 2.09 5.03 8.45
CA GLY A 30 1.68 6.41 8.20
C GLY A 30 2.18 6.93 6.85
N ALA A 31 3.46 6.79 6.57
CA ALA A 31 4.05 7.20 5.29
C ALA A 31 3.46 6.41 4.11
N TRP A 32 3.08 5.14 4.30
CA TRP A 32 2.41 4.31 3.30
C TRP A 32 1.09 4.92 2.80
N GLN A 33 0.44 5.80 3.56
CA GLN A 33 -0.79 6.48 3.15
C GLN A 33 -0.60 7.36 1.90
N ILE A 34 0.64 7.62 1.45
CA ILE A 34 0.94 8.19 0.12
C ILE A 34 0.32 7.35 -1.00
N THR A 35 0.03 6.08 -0.76
CA THR A 35 -0.64 5.20 -1.75
C THR A 35 -2.05 5.71 -2.13
N ILE A 36 -2.74 6.42 -1.24
CA ILE A 36 -4.09 6.96 -1.49
C ILE A 36 -4.08 8.04 -2.57
N PRO A 37 -3.30 9.15 -2.45
CA PRO A 37 -3.15 10.10 -3.55
C PRO A 37 -2.50 9.48 -4.79
N ALA A 38 -1.56 8.54 -4.64
CA ALA A 38 -0.96 7.85 -5.76
C ALA A 38 -2.01 7.08 -6.58
N GLY A 39 -2.89 6.32 -5.91
CA GLY A 39 -4.01 5.63 -6.57
C GLY A 39 -4.97 6.57 -7.29
N ALA A 40 -5.30 7.72 -6.70
CA ALA A 40 -6.13 8.75 -7.32
C ALA A 40 -5.46 9.37 -8.56
N LEU A 41 -4.18 9.68 -8.48
CA LEU A 41 -3.40 10.25 -9.59
C LEU A 41 -3.20 9.27 -10.76
N LEU A 42 -3.11 7.98 -10.47
CA LEU A 42 -2.98 6.93 -11.48
C LEU A 42 -4.30 6.62 -12.21
N THR A 43 -5.45 7.08 -11.70
CA THR A 43 -6.77 6.81 -12.28
C THR A 43 -6.87 7.07 -13.79
N PRO A 44 -6.34 8.19 -14.35
CA PRO A 44 -6.45 8.46 -15.80
C PRO A 44 -5.60 7.53 -16.68
N LEU A 45 -4.68 6.76 -16.12
CA LEU A 45 -3.86 5.81 -16.87
C LEU A 45 -4.63 4.54 -17.25
N PHE A 46 -5.76 4.28 -16.59
CA PHE A 46 -6.55 3.07 -16.76
C PHE A 46 -7.84 3.33 -17.52
N LEU A 47 -8.14 2.42 -18.45
CA LEU A 47 -9.45 2.28 -19.06
C LEU A 47 -10.23 1.26 -18.22
N ALA A 48 -11.31 1.70 -17.60
CA ALA A 48 -12.18 0.80 -16.86
C ALA A 48 -13.50 0.61 -17.59
N PRO A 49 -14.07 -0.61 -17.58
CA PRO A 49 -15.39 -0.85 -18.14
C PRO A 49 -16.44 -0.12 -17.28
N SER A 50 -17.20 0.77 -17.90
CA SER A 50 -18.27 1.50 -17.26
C SER A 50 -19.56 1.36 -18.07
N LEU A 51 -20.69 1.31 -17.36
CA LEU A 51 -22.00 1.22 -17.99
C LEU A 51 -22.42 2.60 -18.50
N VAL A 52 -22.36 2.79 -19.81
CA VAL A 52 -22.82 4.01 -20.47
C VAL A 52 -23.99 3.65 -21.39
N ASN A 53 -25.16 4.25 -21.15
CA ASN A 53 -26.39 3.96 -21.91
C ASN A 53 -26.74 2.46 -22.00
N GLY A 54 -26.56 1.72 -20.90
CA GLY A 54 -26.84 0.28 -20.83
C GLY A 54 -25.80 -0.63 -21.54
N LYS A 55 -24.71 -0.07 -22.08
CA LYS A 55 -23.61 -0.82 -22.70
C LYS A 55 -22.32 -0.64 -21.92
N LEU A 56 -21.58 -1.72 -21.74
CA LEU A 56 -20.22 -1.68 -21.17
C LEU A 56 -19.27 -1.04 -22.19
N GLN A 57 -18.74 0.13 -21.86
CA GLN A 57 -17.74 0.83 -22.65
C GLN A 57 -16.48 1.03 -21.83
N GLN A 58 -15.33 0.90 -22.48
CA GLN A 58 -14.03 1.22 -21.90
C GLN A 58 -13.84 2.73 -21.91
N ILE A 59 -13.95 3.38 -20.75
CA ILE A 59 -13.77 4.82 -20.64
C ILE A 59 -12.57 5.18 -19.77
N ARG A 60 -11.92 6.29 -20.11
CA ARG A 60 -10.86 6.88 -19.30
C ARG A 60 -11.50 7.79 -18.26
N HIS A 61 -11.30 7.46 -16.99
CA HIS A 61 -11.81 8.28 -15.90
C HIS A 61 -10.90 9.49 -15.65
N LYS A 62 -11.52 10.62 -15.28
CA LYS A 62 -10.80 11.81 -14.82
C LYS A 62 -10.31 11.59 -13.39
N ILE A 63 -9.30 12.36 -12.98
CA ILE A 63 -8.85 12.38 -11.59
C ILE A 63 -10.04 12.74 -10.69
N PRO A 64 -10.35 11.93 -9.68
CA PRO A 64 -11.46 12.22 -8.76
C PRO A 64 -11.03 13.32 -7.77
N ILE A 65 -11.24 14.59 -8.15
CA ILE A 65 -10.76 15.77 -7.39
C ILE A 65 -11.21 15.73 -5.92
N LYS A 66 -12.42 15.26 -5.64
CA LYS A 66 -12.91 15.13 -4.27
C LYS A 66 -12.07 14.14 -3.45
N LEU A 67 -11.66 13.02 -4.07
CA LEU A 67 -10.76 12.04 -3.44
C LEU A 67 -9.36 12.60 -3.27
N LEU A 68 -8.89 13.43 -4.20
CA LEU A 68 -7.59 14.08 -4.08
C LEU A 68 -7.57 15.09 -2.93
N LEU A 69 -8.66 15.83 -2.69
CA LEU A 69 -8.77 16.74 -1.55
C LEU A 69 -8.74 15.98 -0.21
N THR A 70 -9.43 14.84 -0.11
CA THR A 70 -9.36 14.01 1.10
C THR A 70 -7.98 13.38 1.27
N ALA A 71 -7.30 13.05 0.16
CA ALA A 71 -5.93 12.56 0.20
C ALA A 71 -4.95 13.63 0.72
N VAL A 72 -5.14 14.91 0.38
CA VAL A 72 -4.35 16.02 0.95
C VAL A 72 -4.52 16.07 2.47
N LEU A 73 -5.72 15.90 2.99
CA LEU A 73 -5.99 15.86 4.44
C LEU A 73 -5.21 14.70 5.11
N ILE A 74 -5.25 13.52 4.50
CA ILE A 74 -4.48 12.35 4.98
C ILE A 74 -2.98 12.65 4.95
N MET A 75 -2.48 13.25 3.87
CA MET A 75 -1.07 13.64 3.75
C MET A 75 -0.63 14.67 4.78
N CYS A 76 -1.51 15.61 5.16
CA CYS A 76 -1.26 16.52 6.28
C CYS A 76 -1.11 15.76 7.60
N GLY A 77 -1.95 14.73 7.83
CA GLY A 77 -1.82 13.84 8.99
C GLY A 77 -0.48 13.10 8.99
N VAL A 78 -0.09 12.52 7.85
CA VAL A 78 1.23 11.88 7.68
C VAL A 78 2.37 12.88 7.94
N GLY A 79 2.25 14.11 7.42
CA GLY A 79 3.22 15.17 7.66
C GLY A 79 3.39 15.47 9.15
N LEU A 80 2.29 15.55 9.91
CA LEU A 80 2.34 15.75 11.36
C LEU A 80 3.02 14.59 12.10
N MET A 81 2.76 13.36 11.71
CA MET A 81 3.45 12.18 12.25
C MET A 81 4.96 12.24 12.01
N LEU A 82 5.37 12.71 10.84
CA LEU A 82 6.79 12.82 10.46
C LEU A 82 7.51 14.00 11.10
N VAL A 83 6.82 15.05 11.53
CA VAL A 83 7.45 16.27 12.10
C VAL A 83 8.31 15.94 13.31
N HIS A 84 7.80 15.13 14.23
CA HIS A 84 8.55 14.77 15.44
C HIS A 84 9.81 13.97 15.09
N GLU A 85 9.68 12.95 14.26
CA GLU A 85 10.82 12.15 13.80
C GLU A 85 11.83 13.01 13.03
N ALA A 86 11.38 13.93 12.19
CA ALA A 86 12.26 14.85 11.45
C ALA A 86 13.07 15.78 12.37
N THR A 87 12.62 16.03 13.60
CA THR A 87 13.37 16.81 14.59
C THR A 87 14.35 15.96 15.41
N SER A 88 14.10 14.66 15.52
CA SER A 88 14.91 13.72 16.31
C SER A 88 15.93 12.94 15.47
N VAL A 89 15.71 12.81 14.16
CA VAL A 89 16.58 12.08 13.23
C VAL A 89 17.11 12.99 12.12
N SER A 90 18.16 12.52 11.43
CA SER A 90 18.74 13.29 10.33
C SER A 90 17.76 13.39 9.14
N PHE A 91 17.86 14.48 8.37
CA PHE A 91 17.11 14.66 7.12
C PHE A 91 17.33 13.48 6.14
N ILE A 92 18.52 12.90 6.14
CA ILE A 92 18.88 11.73 5.32
C ILE A 92 18.03 10.52 5.74
N THR A 93 17.81 10.30 7.04
CA THR A 93 16.96 9.21 7.55
C THR A 93 15.51 9.39 7.13
N VAL A 94 14.96 10.60 7.24
CA VAL A 94 13.61 10.91 6.75
C VAL A 94 13.50 10.63 5.25
N LEU A 95 14.49 11.02 4.48
CA LEU A 95 14.53 10.76 3.03
C LEU A 95 14.63 9.26 2.72
N ALA A 96 15.40 8.50 3.51
CA ALA A 96 15.53 7.05 3.39
C ALA A 96 14.22 6.30 3.72
N ILE A 97 13.28 6.92 4.43
CA ILE A 97 11.92 6.41 4.64
C ILE A 97 11.00 6.86 3.51
N VAL A 98 10.88 8.17 3.28
CA VAL A 98 9.85 8.75 2.43
C VAL A 98 10.03 8.39 0.95
N LEU A 99 11.26 8.37 0.43
CA LEU A 99 11.50 8.06 -0.99
C LEU A 99 11.15 6.60 -1.33
N PRO A 100 11.66 5.58 -0.60
CA PRO A 100 11.29 4.20 -0.91
C PRO A 100 9.80 3.92 -0.71
N VAL A 101 9.18 4.47 0.34
CA VAL A 101 7.74 4.35 0.55
C VAL A 101 6.97 5.01 -0.58
N GLY A 102 7.40 6.18 -1.05
CA GLY A 102 6.81 6.85 -2.22
C GLY A 102 6.87 5.98 -3.47
N ILE A 103 8.03 5.37 -3.78
CA ILE A 103 8.17 4.43 -4.90
C ILE A 103 7.20 3.27 -4.75
N ALA A 104 7.15 2.64 -3.58
CA ALA A 104 6.25 1.53 -3.27
C ALA A 104 4.77 1.93 -3.44
N ALA A 105 4.40 3.13 -2.97
CA ALA A 105 3.04 3.66 -3.00
C ALA A 105 2.50 3.87 -4.44
N PHE A 106 3.35 4.18 -5.40
CA PHE A 106 2.97 4.23 -6.82
C PHE A 106 3.06 2.87 -7.50
N ALA A 107 4.08 2.07 -7.16
CA ALA A 107 4.31 0.77 -7.78
C ALA A 107 3.16 -0.21 -7.53
N TYR A 108 2.66 -0.28 -6.30
CA TYR A 108 1.59 -1.18 -5.90
C TYR A 108 0.29 -1.00 -6.71
N PRO A 109 -0.38 0.18 -6.71
CA PRO A 109 -1.59 0.36 -7.49
C PRO A 109 -1.34 0.32 -9.01
N LEU A 110 -0.17 0.73 -9.47
CA LEU A 110 0.18 0.66 -10.89
C LEU A 110 0.26 -0.80 -11.36
N GLY A 111 0.96 -1.66 -10.65
CA GLY A 111 1.10 -3.07 -10.99
C GLY A 111 -0.22 -3.83 -10.84
N SER A 112 -0.87 -3.74 -9.67
CA SER A 112 -2.11 -4.46 -9.36
C SER A 112 -3.27 -4.08 -10.28
N ARG A 113 -3.46 -2.78 -10.56
CA ARG A 113 -4.50 -2.30 -11.49
C ARG A 113 -4.19 -2.68 -12.93
N THR A 114 -2.92 -2.65 -13.36
CA THR A 114 -2.57 -3.07 -14.72
C THR A 114 -2.88 -4.56 -14.92
N ILE A 115 -2.56 -5.40 -13.96
CA ILE A 115 -2.94 -6.81 -14.02
C ILE A 115 -4.47 -6.97 -14.02
N LEU A 116 -5.18 -6.25 -13.14
CA LEU A 116 -6.64 -6.33 -13.05
C LEU A 116 -7.32 -5.96 -14.37
N PHE A 117 -6.94 -4.84 -14.99
CA PHE A 117 -7.68 -4.31 -16.13
C PHE A 117 -7.20 -4.80 -17.49
N LYS A 118 -5.90 -5.12 -17.64
CA LYS A 118 -5.33 -5.48 -18.95
C LYS A 118 -5.09 -6.98 -19.12
N HIS A 119 -4.72 -7.67 -18.05
CA HIS A 119 -4.20 -9.04 -18.19
C HIS A 119 -4.99 -10.09 -17.42
N GLY A 120 -5.69 -9.71 -16.38
CA GLY A 120 -6.33 -10.63 -15.45
C GLY A 120 -7.86 -10.53 -15.38
N HIS A 121 -8.51 -9.87 -16.35
CA HIS A 121 -9.95 -9.61 -16.34
C HIS A 121 -10.81 -10.89 -16.37
N ASN A 122 -10.30 -11.99 -16.94
CA ASN A 122 -10.97 -13.29 -17.00
C ASN A 122 -10.57 -14.24 -15.87
N LEU A 123 -9.66 -13.82 -14.98
CA LEU A 123 -9.17 -14.65 -13.88
C LEU A 123 -9.89 -14.30 -12.58
N ASN A 124 -10.10 -15.32 -11.74
CA ASN A 124 -10.56 -15.06 -10.39
C ASN A 124 -9.44 -14.45 -9.52
N THR A 125 -9.79 -13.95 -8.35
CA THR A 125 -8.85 -13.26 -7.46
C THR A 125 -7.69 -14.16 -7.04
N LEU A 126 -7.96 -15.42 -6.70
CA LEU A 126 -6.93 -16.37 -6.29
C LEU A 126 -5.91 -16.62 -7.42
N GLN A 127 -6.40 -16.88 -8.64
CA GLN A 127 -5.56 -17.11 -9.82
C GLN A 127 -4.68 -15.88 -10.11
N ARG A 128 -5.23 -14.69 -9.95
CA ARG A 128 -4.53 -13.43 -10.18
C ARG A 128 -3.41 -13.20 -9.15
N VAL A 129 -3.71 -13.36 -7.86
CA VAL A 129 -2.71 -13.23 -6.78
C VAL A 129 -1.62 -14.31 -6.94
N PHE A 130 -2.01 -15.57 -7.17
CA PHE A 130 -1.07 -16.66 -7.39
C PHE A 130 -0.17 -16.41 -8.61
N GLY A 131 -0.75 -15.97 -9.73
CA GLY A 131 0.00 -15.64 -10.94
C GLY A 131 0.98 -14.47 -10.72
N MET A 132 0.56 -13.43 -9.99
CA MET A 132 1.45 -12.32 -9.64
C MET A 132 2.60 -12.77 -8.73
N THR A 133 2.32 -13.62 -7.76
CA THR A 133 3.35 -14.20 -6.87
C THR A 133 4.36 -15.01 -7.66
N LEU A 134 3.91 -15.96 -8.50
CA LEU A 134 4.81 -16.76 -9.33
C LEU A 134 5.64 -15.91 -10.29
N CYS A 135 5.02 -14.94 -10.96
CA CYS A 135 5.71 -14.07 -11.90
C CYS A 135 6.70 -13.11 -11.23
N SER A 136 6.56 -12.81 -9.94
CA SER A 136 7.52 -12.01 -9.17
C SER A 136 8.64 -12.87 -8.53
N MET A 137 8.51 -14.21 -8.50
CA MET A 137 9.51 -15.10 -7.89
C MET A 137 10.96 -14.86 -8.34
N PRO A 138 11.26 -14.53 -9.62
CA PRO A 138 12.65 -14.27 -10.02
C PRO A 138 13.31 -13.15 -9.21
N VAL A 139 12.58 -12.08 -8.87
CA VAL A 139 13.08 -10.98 -8.04
C VAL A 139 13.46 -11.50 -6.65
N TRP A 140 12.57 -12.28 -6.04
CA TRP A 140 12.78 -12.83 -4.69
C TRP A 140 13.92 -13.83 -4.63
N LEU A 141 14.04 -14.69 -5.64
CA LEU A 141 15.15 -15.64 -5.75
C LEU A 141 16.50 -14.94 -5.95
N CYS A 142 16.54 -13.88 -6.76
CA CYS A 142 17.75 -13.07 -6.92
C CYS A 142 18.16 -12.38 -5.61
N LEU A 143 17.21 -11.79 -4.89
CA LEU A 143 17.47 -11.14 -3.60
C LEU A 143 17.91 -12.15 -2.53
N ALA A 144 17.22 -13.28 -2.43
CA ALA A 144 17.59 -14.34 -1.51
C ALA A 144 18.98 -14.92 -1.82
N GLY A 145 19.28 -15.15 -3.11
CA GLY A 145 20.60 -15.62 -3.55
C GLY A 145 21.70 -14.61 -3.25
N PHE A 146 21.45 -13.32 -3.45
CA PHE A 146 22.37 -12.26 -3.10
C PHE A 146 22.65 -12.24 -1.60
N GLU A 147 21.61 -12.25 -0.76
CA GLU A 147 21.75 -12.23 0.70
C GLU A 147 22.50 -13.47 1.21
N LEU A 148 22.15 -14.66 0.72
CA LEU A 148 22.86 -15.90 1.08
C LEU A 148 24.35 -15.91 0.68
N SER A 149 24.73 -15.11 -0.31
CA SER A 149 26.15 -14.97 -0.71
C SER A 149 26.94 -14.04 0.22
N GLN A 150 26.27 -13.17 0.96
CA GLN A 150 26.88 -12.15 1.83
C GLN A 150 26.76 -12.49 3.31
N SER A 151 25.70 -13.16 3.69
CA SER A 151 25.33 -13.38 5.08
C SER A 151 25.08 -14.87 5.38
N GLN A 152 24.99 -15.19 6.66
CA GLN A 152 24.57 -16.51 7.10
C GLN A 152 23.05 -16.68 6.93
N LEU A 153 22.57 -17.93 6.99
CA LEU A 153 21.14 -18.22 6.99
C LEU A 153 20.44 -17.46 8.12
N PRO A 154 19.25 -16.91 7.87
CA PRO A 154 18.48 -16.21 8.91
C PRO A 154 18.15 -17.16 10.07
N PRO A 155 18.09 -16.68 11.31
CA PRO A 155 17.73 -17.50 12.45
C PRO A 155 16.30 -18.06 12.31
N LEU A 156 16.06 -19.22 12.90
CA LEU A 156 14.79 -19.94 12.80
C LEU A 156 13.59 -19.08 13.25
N GLU A 157 13.79 -18.25 14.25
CA GLU A 157 12.78 -17.30 14.76
C GLU A 157 12.33 -16.30 13.67
N GLN A 158 13.30 -15.74 12.94
CA GLN A 158 13.00 -14.83 11.82
C GLN A 158 12.27 -15.54 10.68
N ILE A 159 12.62 -16.80 10.40
CA ILE A 159 11.92 -17.61 9.39
C ILE A 159 10.47 -17.84 9.82
N PHE A 160 10.24 -18.20 11.10
CA PHE A 160 8.89 -18.39 11.64
C PHE A 160 8.07 -17.10 11.60
N GLN A 161 8.63 -15.98 12.06
CA GLN A 161 7.98 -14.67 12.01
C GLN A 161 7.61 -14.26 10.58
N SER A 162 8.54 -14.43 9.63
CA SER A 162 8.28 -14.16 8.21
C SER A 162 7.18 -15.06 7.64
N GLY A 163 7.12 -16.34 8.08
CA GLY A 163 6.06 -17.27 7.70
C GLY A 163 4.68 -16.83 8.18
N VAL A 164 4.59 -16.34 9.42
CA VAL A 164 3.34 -15.79 10.00
C VAL A 164 2.90 -14.55 9.20
N VAL A 165 3.82 -13.63 8.91
CA VAL A 165 3.53 -12.44 8.09
C VAL A 165 3.09 -12.84 6.68
N ALA A 166 3.76 -13.80 6.06
CA ALA A 166 3.40 -14.28 4.73
C ALA A 166 1.98 -14.89 4.70
N LEU A 167 1.58 -15.63 5.74
CA LEU A 167 0.24 -16.21 5.82
C LEU A 167 -0.83 -15.11 6.01
N PHE A 168 -0.71 -14.28 7.03
CA PHE A 168 -1.76 -13.32 7.39
C PHE A 168 -1.79 -12.10 6.46
N SER A 169 -0.67 -11.48 6.21
CA SER A 169 -0.55 -10.28 5.37
C SER A 169 -0.41 -10.66 3.89
N GLY A 170 0.48 -11.60 3.57
CA GLY A 170 0.77 -11.97 2.19
C GLY A 170 -0.36 -12.73 1.50
N ILE A 171 -1.04 -13.65 2.19
CA ILE A 171 -2.10 -14.48 1.60
C ILE A 171 -3.47 -13.93 1.97
N ILE A 172 -3.84 -13.94 3.26
CA ILE A 172 -5.21 -13.66 3.70
C ILE A 172 -5.59 -12.21 3.37
N ALA A 173 -4.83 -11.23 3.86
CA ALA A 173 -5.14 -9.82 3.64
C ALA A 173 -5.08 -9.43 2.16
N THR A 174 -4.09 -9.95 1.42
CA THR A 174 -3.96 -9.66 -0.02
C THR A 174 -5.14 -10.22 -0.81
N LEU A 175 -5.59 -11.45 -0.53
CA LEU A 175 -6.75 -12.04 -1.18
C LEU A 175 -8.03 -11.24 -0.89
N LEU A 176 -8.25 -10.85 0.37
CA LEU A 176 -9.41 -10.04 0.77
C LEU A 176 -9.42 -8.68 0.08
N LEU A 177 -8.26 -7.99 0.03
CA LEU A 177 -8.15 -6.70 -0.63
C LEU A 177 -8.36 -6.81 -2.14
N PHE A 178 -7.78 -7.82 -2.78
CA PHE A 178 -7.93 -8.03 -4.22
C PHE A 178 -9.35 -8.45 -4.58
N GLU A 179 -10.03 -9.21 -3.72
CA GLU A 179 -11.45 -9.54 -3.93
C GLU A 179 -12.33 -8.31 -3.77
N ALA A 180 -12.12 -7.50 -2.74
CA ALA A 180 -12.81 -6.21 -2.59
C ALA A 180 -12.60 -5.32 -3.82
N ALA A 181 -11.36 -5.21 -4.33
CA ALA A 181 -11.05 -4.46 -5.54
C ALA A 181 -11.74 -5.05 -6.78
N ASN A 182 -11.85 -6.38 -6.87
CA ASN A 182 -12.51 -7.06 -7.98
C ASN A 182 -14.02 -6.78 -8.01
N LEU A 183 -14.67 -6.72 -6.86
CA LEU A 183 -16.11 -6.40 -6.74
C LEU A 183 -16.43 -4.99 -7.26
N VAL A 184 -15.50 -4.04 -7.12
CA VAL A 184 -15.69 -2.64 -7.51
C VAL A 184 -14.91 -2.23 -8.78
N LYS A 185 -14.34 -3.19 -9.50
CA LYS A 185 -13.47 -2.92 -10.68
C LYS A 185 -14.09 -2.07 -11.77
N HIS A 186 -15.43 -2.01 -11.82
CA HIS A 186 -16.17 -1.19 -12.79
C HIS A 186 -16.31 0.28 -12.37
N ASN A 187 -15.89 0.63 -11.14
CA ASN A 187 -15.94 1.98 -10.61
C ASN A 187 -14.61 2.35 -9.95
N LEU A 188 -13.78 3.10 -10.68
CA LEU A 188 -12.46 3.52 -10.19
C LEU A 188 -12.51 4.40 -8.93
N SER A 189 -13.60 5.15 -8.72
CA SER A 189 -13.77 5.91 -7.49
C SER A 189 -13.98 4.99 -6.28
N GLN A 190 -14.81 3.95 -6.43
CA GLN A 190 -14.97 2.94 -5.38
C GLN A 190 -13.68 2.13 -5.16
N LEU A 191 -12.93 1.84 -6.22
CA LEU A 191 -11.63 1.18 -6.09
C LEU A 191 -10.66 2.01 -5.24
N ALA A 192 -10.60 3.33 -5.47
CA ALA A 192 -9.78 4.23 -4.66
C ALA A 192 -10.23 4.28 -3.18
N VAL A 193 -11.53 4.07 -2.89
CA VAL A 193 -12.01 3.96 -1.50
C VAL A 193 -11.57 2.65 -0.86
N ILE A 194 -11.65 1.53 -1.57
CA ILE A 194 -11.13 0.25 -1.07
C ILE A 194 -9.63 0.39 -0.73
N GLU A 195 -8.84 1.00 -1.61
CA GLU A 195 -7.43 1.27 -1.33
C GLU A 195 -7.24 2.19 -0.11
N ALA A 196 -8.11 3.19 0.07
CA ALA A 196 -8.06 4.10 1.22
C ALA A 196 -8.41 3.43 2.57
N THR A 197 -9.09 2.28 2.59
CA THR A 197 -9.34 1.55 3.83
C THR A 197 -8.06 1.05 4.49
N GLN A 198 -6.97 0.95 3.73
CA GLN A 198 -5.64 0.61 4.25
C GLN A 198 -5.14 1.65 5.28
N ALA A 199 -5.67 2.88 5.28
CA ALA A 199 -5.31 3.86 6.31
C ALA A 199 -5.60 3.38 7.75
N GLY A 200 -6.54 2.45 7.93
CA GLY A 200 -6.76 1.77 9.22
C GLY A 200 -5.56 0.99 9.73
N GLU A 201 -4.64 0.59 8.86
CA GLU A 201 -3.39 -0.07 9.21
C GLU A 201 -2.58 0.74 10.23
N VAL A 202 -2.56 2.05 10.13
CA VAL A 202 -1.83 2.94 11.05
C VAL A 202 -2.27 2.72 12.50
N VAL A 203 -3.57 2.53 12.74
CA VAL A 203 -4.11 2.29 14.09
C VAL A 203 -3.66 0.94 14.61
N PHE A 204 -3.76 -0.11 13.77
CA PHE A 204 -3.39 -1.46 14.18
C PHE A 204 -1.88 -1.60 14.37
N THR A 205 -1.06 -0.95 13.55
CA THR A 205 0.40 -0.95 13.74
C THR A 205 0.82 -0.19 14.98
N LEU A 206 0.16 0.94 15.30
CA LEU A 206 0.40 1.65 16.52
C LEU A 206 0.04 0.81 17.75
N LEU A 207 -1.18 0.26 17.78
CA LEU A 207 -1.62 -0.56 18.91
C LEU A 207 -0.75 -1.81 19.07
N GLY A 208 -0.42 -2.48 17.95
CA GLY A 208 0.46 -3.65 17.94
C GLY A 208 1.88 -3.31 18.40
N GLY A 209 2.44 -2.21 17.91
CA GLY A 209 3.77 -1.73 18.29
C GLY A 209 3.88 -1.46 19.78
N VAL A 210 2.94 -0.67 20.31
CA VAL A 210 2.94 -0.32 21.74
C VAL A 210 2.66 -1.53 22.65
N LEU A 211 1.67 -2.38 22.29
CA LEU A 211 1.23 -3.47 23.17
C LEU A 211 2.15 -4.70 23.15
N PHE A 212 2.72 -5.03 21.99
CA PHE A 212 3.47 -6.28 21.82
C PHE A 212 4.98 -6.07 21.62
N PHE A 213 5.37 -4.94 21.01
CA PHE A 213 6.78 -4.66 20.70
C PHE A 213 7.41 -3.61 21.61
N HIS A 214 6.63 -3.03 22.53
CA HIS A 214 7.08 -1.98 23.44
C HIS A 214 7.66 -0.76 22.72
N ASP A 215 7.13 -0.47 21.53
CA ASP A 215 7.46 0.75 20.81
C ASP A 215 7.11 1.98 21.65
N GLY A 216 7.88 3.06 21.50
CA GLY A 216 7.59 4.31 22.19
C GLY A 216 6.19 4.82 21.85
N VAL A 217 5.48 5.30 22.87
CA VAL A 217 4.17 5.93 22.67
C VAL A 217 4.37 7.20 21.82
N PRO A 218 3.61 7.38 20.72
CA PRO A 218 3.73 8.56 19.89
C PRO A 218 3.45 9.82 20.67
N ASP A 219 4.15 10.88 20.35
CA ASP A 219 3.95 12.19 20.94
C ASP A 219 2.60 12.82 20.52
N LEU A 220 2.32 14.00 21.05
CA LEU A 220 1.07 14.72 20.76
C LEU A 220 0.89 14.99 19.26
N PHE A 221 1.95 15.36 18.54
CA PHE A 221 1.87 15.65 17.10
C PHE A 221 1.59 14.40 16.29
N ALA A 222 2.24 13.29 16.62
CA ALA A 222 1.97 12.01 16.00
C ALA A 222 0.53 11.53 16.27
N CYS A 223 0.04 11.67 17.49
CA CYS A 223 -1.36 11.36 17.83
C CYS A 223 -2.35 12.22 17.04
N LEU A 224 -2.12 13.53 16.93
CA LEU A 224 -2.94 14.42 16.10
C LEU A 224 -2.88 14.04 14.62
N GLY A 225 -1.71 13.66 14.13
CA GLY A 225 -1.52 13.14 12.78
C GLY A 225 -2.34 11.88 12.51
N ILE A 226 -2.32 10.91 13.41
CA ILE A 226 -3.13 9.68 13.34
C ILE A 226 -4.62 10.02 13.29
N ILE A 227 -5.10 10.89 14.17
CA ILE A 227 -6.51 11.32 14.19
C ILE A 227 -6.88 11.97 12.85
N LEU A 228 -6.02 12.79 12.30
CA LEU A 228 -6.25 13.46 11.01
C LEU A 228 -6.31 12.46 9.84
N VAL A 229 -5.45 11.44 9.85
CA VAL A 229 -5.48 10.32 8.89
C VAL A 229 -6.82 9.60 8.99
N LEU A 230 -7.28 9.25 10.18
CA LEU A 230 -8.55 8.57 10.40
C LEU A 230 -9.75 9.39 9.94
N ILE A 231 -9.77 10.70 10.26
CA ILE A 231 -10.81 11.61 9.79
C ILE A 231 -10.80 11.67 8.26
N GLY A 232 -9.63 11.82 7.65
CA GLY A 232 -9.46 11.83 6.21
C GLY A 232 -9.98 10.55 5.54
N MET A 233 -9.72 9.38 6.14
CA MET A 233 -10.23 8.08 5.67
C MET A 233 -11.76 8.02 5.72
N VAL A 234 -12.38 8.44 6.83
CA VAL A 234 -13.84 8.47 6.98
C VAL A 234 -14.48 9.40 5.95
N ILE A 235 -13.95 10.62 5.79
CA ILE A 235 -14.42 11.59 4.80
C ILE A 235 -14.27 11.00 3.38
N ASN A 236 -13.14 10.38 3.06
CA ASN A 236 -12.89 9.74 1.78
C ASN A 236 -13.95 8.68 1.46
N SER A 237 -14.27 7.84 2.43
CA SER A 237 -15.32 6.82 2.30
C SER A 237 -16.73 7.43 2.09
N LEU A 238 -17.05 8.57 2.73
CA LEU A 238 -18.35 9.23 2.61
C LEU A 238 -18.50 10.00 1.28
N VAL A 239 -17.43 10.59 0.77
CA VAL A 239 -17.43 11.37 -0.49
C VAL A 239 -17.81 10.50 -1.69
N VAL A 240 -17.48 9.22 -1.68
CA VAL A 240 -17.75 8.31 -2.80
C VAL A 240 -19.15 7.71 -2.77
N ARG A 241 -19.83 7.72 -1.61
CA ARG A 241 -21.21 7.25 -1.52
C ARG A 241 -22.24 8.18 -2.21
N LYS A 242 -21.85 9.40 -2.57
CA LYS A 242 -22.66 10.38 -3.31
C LYS A 242 -22.24 10.41 -4.78
#